data_b6c9308695076e327f8a63fda00b1dbd
#
_entry.id   b6c9308695076e327f8a63fda00b1dbd
#
_cell.length_a   1.000
_cell.length_b   1.000
_cell.length_c   1.000
_cell.angle_alpha   90.00
_cell.angle_beta   90.00
_cell.angle_gamma   90.00
#
_symmetry.space_group_name_H-M   'P 1'
#
loop_
_entity.id
_entity.type
_entity.pdbx_description
1 polymer ?
#
loop_
_entity_poly.entity_id
_entity_poly.type
_entity_poly.pdbx_seq_one_letter_code
_entity_poly.pdbx_strand_id
1 'polypeptide(L)'
;MSLKSLITETVLIDSMYDIESELLNIKEALLEQMIIEGVDDPGILKCVFMAGGHGSGKSFTAMEIFGIDKRLKSSFSSTGLKSVNSDSAFEKGLKDNGIDPKDLARIEREEPELWDKITATPGGIRDRAKQLTRKQKSFYEAGRLGMIIDGTGHVYSKIQKNKKYAESLGYDTYMVFVNTSLEVAQERNKKRERVLPDDLLEKSWKDVQNNLGKFQNLFG
;
A
#
# COMPACT_ATOMS: atom_id res chain seq x y z
N MET A 1 19.33 17.25 6.06
CA MET A 1 19.12 15.78 6.06
C MET A 1 18.49 15.43 4.73
N SER A 2 18.99 14.47 3.97
CA SER A 2 18.41 14.09 2.68
C SER A 2 17.11 13.29 2.92
N LEU A 3 16.09 13.37 2.05
CA LEU A 3 14.87 12.52 2.07
C LEU A 3 15.25 11.05 2.16
N LYS A 4 16.34 10.72 1.54
CA LYS A 4 16.95 9.40 1.58
C LYS A 4 17.22 8.92 3.00
N SER A 5 17.58 9.81 3.95
CA SER A 5 17.81 9.44 5.36
C SER A 5 16.54 9.37 6.20
N LEU A 6 15.48 10.12 5.83
CA LEU A 6 14.23 10.15 6.62
C LEU A 6 13.30 8.97 6.30
N ILE A 7 13.29 8.51 5.04
CA ILE A 7 12.46 7.36 4.63
C ILE A 7 13.06 6.03 5.10
N THR A 8 14.33 6.01 5.49
CA THR A 8 14.99 4.87 6.12
C THR A 8 14.74 4.77 7.62
N GLU A 9 14.17 5.78 8.28
CA GLU A 9 13.73 5.62 9.66
C GLU A 9 12.55 4.66 9.72
N THR A 10 12.82 3.50 10.27
CA THR A 10 11.83 2.48 10.56
C THR A 10 10.95 2.99 11.68
N VAL A 11 9.72 3.35 11.40
CA VAL A 11 8.75 3.70 12.44
C VAL A 11 8.44 2.43 13.22
N LEU A 12 9.10 2.25 14.35
CA LEU A 12 8.79 1.23 15.35
C LEU A 12 7.59 1.70 16.14
N ILE A 13 6.43 1.20 15.78
CA ILE A 13 5.16 1.62 16.37
C ILE A 13 4.88 0.76 17.61
N ASP A 14 5.39 1.14 18.76
CA ASP A 14 5.16 0.44 20.02
C ASP A 14 4.07 1.06 20.92
N SER A 15 3.71 2.32 20.73
CA SER A 15 2.57 2.92 21.45
C SER A 15 1.73 3.86 20.58
N MET A 16 0.44 3.97 20.91
CA MET A 16 -0.52 4.73 20.09
C MET A 16 -0.32 6.27 20.15
N TYR A 17 0.32 6.77 21.20
CA TYR A 17 0.54 8.21 21.40
C TYR A 17 1.83 8.74 20.74
N ASP A 18 2.87 7.91 20.60
CA ASP A 18 4.10 8.28 19.89
C ASP A 18 3.91 8.24 18.37
N ILE A 19 2.97 7.43 17.89
CA ILE A 19 2.68 7.23 16.46
C ILE A 19 2.21 8.53 15.79
N GLU A 20 1.30 9.26 16.41
CA GLU A 20 0.70 10.46 15.78
C GLU A 20 1.74 11.57 15.60
N SER A 21 2.60 11.79 16.60
CA SER A 21 3.66 12.79 16.52
C SER A 21 4.75 12.40 15.51
N GLU A 22 5.13 11.12 15.47
CA GLU A 22 6.12 10.60 14.53
C GLU A 22 5.61 10.62 13.09
N LEU A 23 4.35 10.26 12.88
CA LEU A 23 3.69 10.38 11.58
C LEU A 23 3.53 11.82 11.12
N LEU A 24 3.28 12.75 12.04
CA LEU A 24 3.20 14.17 11.72
C LEU A 24 4.57 14.70 11.25
N ASN A 25 5.64 14.36 11.96
CA ASN A 25 7.00 14.75 11.60
C ASN A 25 7.43 14.15 10.25
N ILE A 26 7.10 12.87 9.99
CA ILE A 26 7.36 12.23 8.69
C ILE A 26 6.57 12.91 7.58
N LYS A 27 5.30 13.25 7.85
CA LYS A 27 4.45 13.95 6.89
C LYS A 27 5.01 15.32 6.53
N GLU A 28 5.38 16.13 7.51
CA GLU A 28 5.96 17.46 7.29
C GLU A 28 7.26 17.37 6.50
N ALA A 29 8.18 16.50 6.91
CA ALA A 29 9.45 16.30 6.22
C ALA A 29 9.27 15.80 4.78
N LEU A 30 8.31 14.89 4.55
CA LEU A 30 8.00 14.38 3.21
C LEU A 30 7.40 15.48 2.32
N LEU A 31 6.47 16.27 2.87
CA LEU A 31 5.83 17.37 2.14
C LEU A 31 6.83 18.47 1.81
N GLU A 32 7.65 18.91 2.77
CA GLU A 32 8.68 19.91 2.55
C GLU A 32 9.64 19.49 1.43
N GLN A 33 10.03 18.24 1.39
CA GLN A 33 10.97 17.76 0.40
C GLN A 33 10.33 17.55 -0.97
N MET A 34 9.07 17.12 -1.02
CA MET A 34 8.31 17.07 -2.29
C MET A 34 8.11 18.44 -2.90
N ILE A 35 8.08 19.50 -2.07
CA ILE A 35 8.02 20.92 -2.52
C ILE A 35 9.39 21.40 -2.98
N ILE A 36 10.47 21.03 -2.28
CA ILE A 36 11.83 21.51 -2.56
C ILE A 36 12.44 20.87 -3.81
N GLU A 37 12.14 19.58 -4.07
CA GLU A 37 12.77 18.82 -5.18
C GLU A 37 12.16 19.09 -6.55
N GLY A 38 11.28 20.05 -6.66
CA GLY A 38 10.90 20.54 -7.94
C GLY A 38 9.45 20.54 -8.25
N VAL A 39 8.89 21.24 -9.01
CA VAL A 39 7.54 21.54 -9.41
C VAL A 39 6.66 21.79 -8.19
N ASP A 40 6.13 22.95 -8.08
CA ASP A 40 5.29 23.44 -6.96
C ASP A 40 4.04 22.59 -6.64
N ASP A 41 3.87 21.45 -7.32
CA ASP A 41 2.76 20.52 -7.11
C ASP A 41 3.27 19.13 -6.69
N PRO A 42 3.12 18.73 -5.41
CA PRO A 42 3.50 17.40 -4.94
C PRO A 42 2.70 16.27 -5.62
N GLY A 43 1.60 16.58 -6.28
CA GLY A 43 0.79 15.63 -7.05
C GLY A 43 1.31 15.31 -8.46
N ILE A 44 2.46 15.85 -8.88
CA ILE A 44 3.02 15.66 -10.23
C ILE A 44 4.35 14.92 -10.18
N LEU A 45 4.48 13.85 -10.98
CA LEU A 45 5.71 13.05 -11.16
C LEU A 45 6.34 12.53 -9.86
N LYS A 46 5.54 12.33 -8.82
CA LYS A 46 5.97 11.70 -7.56
C LYS A 46 5.35 10.31 -7.44
N CYS A 47 6.14 9.30 -7.13
CA CYS A 47 5.68 7.92 -6.98
C CYS A 47 6.12 7.37 -5.62
N VAL A 48 5.19 7.30 -4.70
CA VAL A 48 5.43 6.78 -3.35
C VAL A 48 5.04 5.30 -3.32
N PHE A 49 6.00 4.44 -3.00
CA PHE A 49 5.77 3.03 -2.75
C PHE A 49 5.51 2.82 -1.27
N MET A 50 4.44 2.14 -0.93
CA MET A 50 4.20 1.70 0.45
C MET A 50 4.55 0.23 0.59
N ALA A 51 5.24 -0.12 1.65
CA ALA A 51 5.53 -1.49 2.03
C ALA A 51 5.26 -1.71 3.52
N GLY A 52 4.96 -2.94 3.88
CA GLY A 52 4.66 -3.38 5.26
C GLY A 52 3.79 -4.62 5.24
N GLY A 53 3.95 -5.52 6.19
CA GLY A 53 3.20 -6.76 6.29
C GLY A 53 1.69 -6.56 6.47
N HIS A 54 0.95 -7.64 6.39
CA HIS A 54 -0.45 -7.60 6.79
C HIS A 54 -0.56 -7.24 8.28
N GLY A 55 -1.50 -6.39 8.65
CA GLY A 55 -1.63 -5.90 10.03
C GLY A 55 -0.65 -4.79 10.44
N SER A 56 0.32 -4.39 9.59
CA SER A 56 1.30 -3.35 9.94
C SER A 56 0.70 -1.95 10.15
N GLY A 57 -0.48 -1.67 9.63
CA GLY A 57 -1.10 -0.35 9.72
C GLY A 57 -0.90 0.54 8.50
N LYS A 58 -0.40 0.03 7.36
CA LYS A 58 -0.18 0.80 6.12
C LYS A 58 -1.33 1.74 5.74
N SER A 59 -2.54 1.23 5.80
CA SER A 59 -3.70 2.03 5.41
C SER A 59 -3.97 3.18 6.37
N PHE A 60 -3.64 3.02 7.67
CA PHE A 60 -3.70 4.10 8.66
C PHE A 60 -2.58 5.12 8.37
N THR A 61 -1.36 4.64 8.20
CA THR A 61 -0.21 5.48 7.84
C THR A 61 -0.46 6.27 6.56
N ALA A 62 -1.04 5.64 5.52
CA ALA A 62 -1.37 6.32 4.28
C ALA A 62 -2.43 7.42 4.48
N MET A 63 -3.41 7.18 5.36
CA MET A 63 -4.43 8.16 5.70
C MET A 63 -3.81 9.36 6.42
N GLU A 64 -2.98 9.13 7.42
CA GLU A 64 -2.36 10.19 8.23
C GLU A 64 -1.33 10.99 7.42
N ILE A 65 -0.43 10.32 6.70
CA ILE A 65 0.64 11.01 5.94
C ILE A 65 0.07 11.73 4.71
N PHE A 66 -0.80 11.08 3.94
CA PHE A 66 -1.23 11.59 2.64
C PHE A 66 -2.67 12.14 2.64
N GLY A 67 -3.38 12.10 3.78
CA GLY A 67 -4.75 12.57 3.86
C GLY A 67 -5.72 11.79 2.98
N ILE A 68 -5.56 10.45 2.88
CA ILE A 68 -6.48 9.60 2.12
C ILE A 68 -7.68 9.27 3.00
N ASP A 69 -8.82 9.91 2.76
CA ASP A 69 -10.04 9.61 3.52
C ASP A 69 -10.70 8.32 3.02
N LYS A 70 -10.64 7.29 3.87
CA LYS A 70 -11.31 6.00 3.59
C LYS A 70 -12.82 6.10 3.55
N ARG A 71 -13.41 7.04 4.29
CA ARG A 71 -14.88 7.22 4.35
C ARG A 71 -15.42 7.75 3.04
N LEU A 72 -14.66 8.60 2.37
CA LEU A 72 -15.02 9.17 1.08
C LEU A 72 -14.75 8.20 -0.08
N LYS A 73 -14.16 7.02 0.18
CA LYS A 73 -13.68 6.07 -0.85
C LYS A 73 -12.85 6.77 -1.94
N SER A 74 -12.22 7.86 -1.56
CA SER A 74 -11.45 8.70 -2.46
C SER A 74 -10.15 8.00 -2.86
N SER A 75 -9.87 7.99 -4.15
CA SER A 75 -8.55 7.63 -4.67
C SER A 75 -7.58 8.81 -4.64
N PHE A 76 -7.97 9.93 -4.02
CA PHE A 76 -7.20 11.15 -3.96
C PHE A 76 -6.74 11.42 -2.54
N SER A 77 -5.50 11.86 -2.39
CA SER A 77 -4.98 12.41 -1.14
C SER A 77 -5.18 13.92 -1.08
N SER A 78 -5.08 14.50 0.10
CA SER A 78 -5.06 15.96 0.27
C SER A 78 -3.86 16.63 -0.43
N THR A 79 -2.80 15.86 -0.69
CA THR A 79 -1.58 16.28 -1.40
C THR A 79 -1.67 16.13 -2.92
N GLY A 80 -2.82 15.77 -3.48
CA GLY A 80 -2.98 15.54 -4.93
C GLY A 80 -2.54 14.17 -5.42
N LEU A 81 -1.85 13.35 -4.61
CA LEU A 81 -1.42 12.01 -4.96
C LEU A 81 -2.60 11.06 -5.17
N LYS A 82 -2.53 10.20 -6.17
CA LYS A 82 -3.56 9.24 -6.53
C LYS A 82 -3.22 7.86 -5.94
N SER A 83 -4.16 7.26 -5.21
CA SER A 83 -3.98 5.93 -4.66
C SER A 83 -4.13 4.85 -5.74
N VAL A 84 -3.15 3.97 -5.83
CA VAL A 84 -3.12 2.79 -6.70
C VAL A 84 -3.20 1.55 -5.81
N ASN A 85 -4.42 1.09 -5.55
CA ASN A 85 -4.70 -0.09 -4.75
C ASN A 85 -5.87 -0.88 -5.37
N SER A 86 -5.71 -2.20 -5.50
CA SER A 86 -6.76 -3.05 -6.06
C SER A 86 -7.80 -3.53 -5.04
N ASP A 87 -7.58 -3.29 -3.75
CA ASP A 87 -8.45 -3.86 -2.71
C ASP A 87 -9.85 -3.23 -2.74
N SER A 88 -9.97 -1.92 -2.92
CA SER A 88 -11.27 -1.25 -3.03
C SER A 88 -12.08 -1.69 -4.25
N ALA A 89 -11.42 -1.89 -5.39
CA ALA A 89 -12.05 -2.42 -6.59
C ALA A 89 -12.47 -3.90 -6.39
N PHE A 90 -11.68 -4.67 -5.67
CA PHE A 90 -11.99 -6.06 -5.33
C PHE A 90 -13.18 -6.16 -4.37
N GLU A 91 -13.18 -5.37 -3.29
CA GLU A 91 -14.32 -5.33 -2.35
C GLU A 91 -15.60 -4.90 -3.03
N LYS A 92 -15.52 -3.90 -3.92
CA LYS A 92 -16.68 -3.51 -4.74
C LYS A 92 -17.14 -4.67 -5.61
N GLY A 93 -16.22 -5.32 -6.32
CA GLY A 93 -16.54 -6.47 -7.18
C GLY A 93 -17.18 -7.63 -6.41
N LEU A 94 -16.77 -7.89 -5.18
CA LEU A 94 -17.43 -8.88 -4.32
C LEU A 94 -18.88 -8.47 -4.02
N LYS A 95 -19.09 -7.25 -3.56
CA LYS A 95 -20.42 -6.73 -3.22
C LYS A 95 -21.36 -6.70 -4.42
N ASP A 96 -20.88 -6.31 -5.59
CA ASP A 96 -21.64 -6.30 -6.85
C ASP A 96 -22.08 -7.72 -7.26
N ASN A 97 -21.39 -8.77 -6.78
CA ASN A 97 -21.75 -10.17 -6.97
C ASN A 97 -22.47 -10.80 -5.76
N GLY A 98 -22.91 -9.98 -4.79
CA GLY A 98 -23.63 -10.45 -3.60
C GLY A 98 -22.77 -11.18 -2.58
N ILE A 99 -21.45 -11.00 -2.62
CA ILE A 99 -20.50 -11.67 -1.73
C ILE A 99 -20.03 -10.70 -0.64
N ASP A 100 -20.26 -11.05 0.63
CA ASP A 100 -19.69 -10.30 1.75
C ASP A 100 -18.17 -10.63 1.85
N PRO A 101 -17.30 -9.62 1.88
CA PRO A 101 -15.85 -9.83 2.09
C PRO A 101 -15.51 -10.62 3.35
N LYS A 102 -16.38 -10.63 4.36
CA LYS A 102 -16.20 -11.40 5.60
C LYS A 102 -16.30 -12.91 5.37
N ASP A 103 -17.06 -13.33 4.37
CA ASP A 103 -17.29 -14.72 4.04
C ASP A 103 -16.15 -15.37 3.26
N LEU A 104 -15.16 -14.61 2.80
CA LEU A 104 -14.10 -15.13 1.93
C LEU A 104 -13.37 -16.35 2.50
N ALA A 105 -13.07 -16.36 3.80
CA ALA A 105 -12.40 -17.48 4.44
C ALA A 105 -13.29 -18.74 4.53
N ARG A 106 -14.60 -18.57 4.66
CA ARG A 106 -15.58 -19.64 4.61
C ARG A 106 -15.72 -20.17 3.16
N ILE A 107 -15.89 -19.27 2.20
CA ILE A 107 -16.04 -19.60 0.78
C ILE A 107 -14.82 -20.38 0.28
N GLU A 108 -13.61 -19.98 0.66
CA GLU A 108 -12.37 -20.68 0.28
C GLU A 108 -12.36 -22.15 0.72
N ARG A 109 -12.93 -22.45 1.90
CA ARG A 109 -12.94 -23.81 2.46
C ARG A 109 -14.13 -24.65 2.01
N GLU A 110 -15.29 -24.02 1.84
CA GLU A 110 -16.58 -24.71 1.75
C GLU A 110 -17.22 -24.60 0.35
N GLU A 111 -16.80 -23.61 -0.45
CA GLU A 111 -17.43 -23.32 -1.75
C GLU A 111 -16.39 -23.18 -2.88
N PRO A 112 -15.70 -24.24 -3.29
CA PRO A 112 -14.59 -24.18 -4.24
C PRO A 112 -14.99 -23.59 -5.60
N GLU A 113 -16.19 -23.86 -6.09
CA GLU A 113 -16.68 -23.27 -7.35
C GLU A 113 -16.87 -21.75 -7.26
N LEU A 114 -17.34 -21.24 -6.12
CA LEU A 114 -17.46 -19.81 -5.89
C LEU A 114 -16.08 -19.19 -5.68
N TRP A 115 -15.19 -19.89 -4.97
CA TRP A 115 -13.79 -19.47 -4.79
C TRP A 115 -13.07 -19.31 -6.14
N ASP A 116 -13.27 -20.24 -7.06
CA ASP A 116 -12.72 -20.15 -8.41
C ASP A 116 -13.27 -18.94 -9.17
N LYS A 117 -14.57 -18.63 -9.09
CA LYS A 117 -15.15 -17.41 -9.68
C LYS A 117 -14.53 -16.14 -9.11
N ILE A 118 -14.15 -16.14 -7.83
CA ILE A 118 -13.50 -15.01 -7.17
C ILE A 118 -12.05 -14.87 -7.63
N THR A 119 -11.30 -15.99 -7.72
CA THR A 119 -9.83 -16.00 -7.84
C THR A 119 -9.30 -16.34 -9.22
N ALA A 120 -10.15 -16.90 -10.11
CA ALA A 120 -9.76 -17.32 -11.46
C ALA A 120 -8.93 -16.25 -12.19
N THR A 121 -7.93 -16.70 -12.89
CA THR A 121 -7.11 -15.86 -13.76
C THR A 121 -6.95 -16.58 -15.10
N PRO A 122 -7.48 -16.04 -16.19
CA PRO A 122 -8.18 -14.75 -16.28
C PRO A 122 -9.66 -14.79 -15.87
N GLY A 123 -10.21 -13.62 -15.54
CA GLY A 123 -11.65 -13.35 -15.53
C GLY A 123 -12.36 -13.38 -14.19
N GLY A 124 -11.72 -13.84 -13.11
CA GLY A 124 -12.28 -13.77 -11.76
C GLY A 124 -12.41 -12.34 -11.22
N ILE A 125 -13.17 -12.17 -10.16
CA ILE A 125 -13.42 -10.85 -9.54
C ILE A 125 -12.10 -10.18 -9.17
N ARG A 126 -11.15 -10.92 -8.60
CA ARG A 126 -9.83 -10.40 -8.22
C ARG A 126 -8.97 -10.00 -9.43
N ASP A 127 -9.03 -10.76 -10.50
CA ASP A 127 -8.30 -10.43 -11.72
C ASP A 127 -8.85 -9.16 -12.38
N ARG A 128 -10.17 -9.04 -12.48
CA ARG A 128 -10.82 -7.81 -12.97
C ARG A 128 -10.46 -6.58 -12.14
N ALA A 129 -10.43 -6.70 -10.82
CA ALA A 129 -10.00 -5.62 -9.94
C ALA A 129 -8.55 -5.20 -10.21
N LYS A 130 -7.63 -6.16 -10.41
CA LYS A 130 -6.25 -5.88 -10.80
C LYS A 130 -6.15 -5.23 -12.18
N GLN A 131 -6.95 -5.65 -13.15
CA GLN A 131 -6.97 -5.06 -14.50
C GLN A 131 -7.45 -3.61 -14.45
N LEU A 132 -8.55 -3.33 -13.72
CA LEU A 132 -9.04 -1.96 -13.51
C LEU A 132 -7.98 -1.07 -12.87
N THR A 133 -7.30 -1.56 -11.84
CA THR A 133 -6.23 -0.81 -11.17
C THR A 133 -5.04 -0.54 -12.09
N ARG A 134 -4.66 -1.51 -12.93
CA ARG A 134 -3.60 -1.29 -13.95
C ARG A 134 -4.00 -0.23 -14.96
N LYS A 135 -5.24 -0.27 -15.43
CA LYS A 135 -5.78 0.74 -16.37
C LYS A 135 -5.83 2.12 -15.71
N GLN A 136 -6.28 2.20 -14.47
CA GLN A 136 -6.29 3.45 -13.71
C GLN A 136 -4.87 4.01 -13.55
N LYS A 137 -3.91 3.16 -13.17
CA LYS A 137 -2.50 3.53 -13.05
C LYS A 137 -1.95 4.07 -14.38
N SER A 138 -2.25 3.44 -15.51
CA SER A 138 -1.78 3.91 -16.83
C SER A 138 -2.33 5.29 -17.19
N PHE A 139 -3.55 5.64 -16.77
CA PHE A 139 -4.08 7.00 -16.93
C PHE A 139 -3.35 8.02 -16.06
N TYR A 140 -2.99 7.64 -14.83
CA TYR A 140 -2.19 8.51 -13.96
C TYR A 140 -0.79 8.75 -14.54
N GLU A 141 -0.17 7.70 -15.08
CA GLU A 141 1.13 7.79 -15.75
C GLU A 141 1.07 8.68 -17.00
N ALA A 142 0.04 8.51 -17.84
CA ALA A 142 -0.17 9.35 -19.02
C ALA A 142 -0.39 10.83 -18.65
N GLY A 143 -1.08 11.09 -17.54
CA GLY A 143 -1.31 12.42 -16.99
C GLY A 143 -0.15 12.97 -16.16
N ARG A 144 0.93 12.21 -15.99
CA ARG A 144 2.08 12.55 -15.10
C ARG A 144 1.67 12.87 -13.67
N LEU A 145 0.57 12.26 -13.20
CA LEU A 145 0.04 12.50 -11.86
C LEU A 145 0.85 11.75 -10.81
N GLY A 146 1.03 12.37 -9.65
CA GLY A 146 1.65 11.73 -8.50
C GLY A 146 0.83 10.53 -8.01
N MET A 147 1.51 9.47 -7.57
CA MET A 147 0.89 8.20 -7.21
C MET A 147 1.40 7.65 -5.88
N ILE A 148 0.49 6.99 -5.15
CA ILE A 148 0.83 6.14 -4.01
C ILE A 148 0.53 4.70 -4.43
N ILE A 149 1.55 3.87 -4.54
CA ILE A 149 1.43 2.45 -4.88
C ILE A 149 1.39 1.64 -3.59
N ASP A 150 0.20 1.25 -3.16
CA ASP A 150 0.02 0.44 -1.97
C ASP A 150 0.34 -1.03 -2.26
N GLY A 151 1.24 -1.59 -1.47
CA GLY A 151 1.66 -2.97 -1.56
C GLY A 151 2.21 -3.50 -0.24
N THR A 152 2.32 -4.83 -0.11
CA THR A 152 2.91 -5.45 1.08
C THR A 152 4.44 -5.38 1.07
N GLY A 153 5.06 -5.36 -0.10
CA GLY A 153 6.53 -5.36 -0.21
C GLY A 153 7.18 -6.74 -0.03
N HIS A 154 6.39 -7.83 0.07
CA HIS A 154 6.94 -9.19 0.21
C HIS A 154 7.73 -9.67 -1.02
N VAL A 155 7.42 -9.15 -2.21
CA VAL A 155 8.15 -9.45 -3.45
C VAL A 155 9.04 -8.27 -3.82
N TYR A 156 10.30 -8.30 -3.39
CA TYR A 156 11.29 -7.26 -3.65
C TYR A 156 11.46 -6.93 -5.14
N SER A 157 11.60 -7.96 -5.98
CA SER A 157 11.84 -7.78 -7.42
C SER A 157 10.71 -7.03 -8.12
N LYS A 158 9.47 -7.17 -7.63
CA LYS A 158 8.33 -6.42 -8.16
C LYS A 158 8.45 -4.92 -7.87
N ILE A 159 8.83 -4.57 -6.65
CA ILE A 159 9.05 -3.16 -6.28
C ILE A 159 10.22 -2.57 -7.06
N GLN A 160 11.34 -3.29 -7.13
CA GLN A 160 12.50 -2.86 -7.91
C GLN A 160 12.15 -2.59 -9.38
N LYS A 161 11.40 -3.51 -10.02
CA LYS A 161 10.95 -3.33 -11.41
C LYS A 161 10.03 -2.12 -11.56
N ASN A 162 9.08 -1.97 -10.65
CA ASN A 162 8.14 -0.84 -10.70
C ASN A 162 8.83 0.50 -10.45
N LYS A 163 9.82 0.55 -9.54
CA LYS A 163 10.64 1.73 -9.30
C LYS A 163 11.38 2.14 -10.57
N LYS A 164 12.15 1.22 -11.16
CA LYS A 164 12.89 1.48 -12.42
C LYS A 164 11.97 1.96 -13.54
N TYR A 165 10.78 1.39 -13.64
CA TYR A 165 9.80 1.78 -14.63
C TYR A 165 9.26 3.20 -14.35
N ALA A 166 8.91 3.53 -13.12
CA ALA A 166 8.47 4.87 -12.75
C ALA A 166 9.57 5.92 -13.05
N GLU A 167 10.81 5.64 -12.67
CA GLU A 167 11.96 6.51 -12.96
C GLU A 167 12.19 6.71 -14.46
N SER A 168 11.99 5.67 -15.27
CA SER A 168 12.07 5.79 -16.73
C SER A 168 11.00 6.69 -17.35
N LEU A 169 9.91 6.92 -16.63
CA LEU A 169 8.86 7.88 -17.00
C LEU A 169 9.09 9.29 -16.42
N GLY A 170 10.18 9.51 -15.69
CA GLY A 170 10.53 10.78 -15.07
C GLY A 170 9.95 11.01 -13.67
N TYR A 171 9.46 9.96 -13.00
CA TYR A 171 9.00 10.06 -11.63
C TYR A 171 10.16 10.06 -10.63
N ASP A 172 10.09 10.93 -9.65
CA ASP A 172 10.82 10.77 -8.40
C ASP A 172 10.16 9.68 -7.57
N THR A 173 10.96 8.77 -7.03
CA THR A 173 10.45 7.58 -6.34
C THR A 173 10.84 7.58 -4.88
N TYR A 174 9.86 7.28 -4.04
CA TYR A 174 9.97 7.26 -2.58
C TYR A 174 9.43 5.95 -2.02
N MET A 175 9.90 5.58 -0.82
CA MET A 175 9.40 4.42 -0.08
C MET A 175 8.93 4.84 1.31
N VAL A 176 7.70 4.47 1.65
CA VAL A 176 7.21 4.47 3.03
C VAL A 176 7.10 3.02 3.49
N PHE A 177 7.98 2.63 4.39
CA PHE A 177 8.00 1.28 4.97
C PHE A 177 7.36 1.32 6.36
N VAL A 178 6.21 0.64 6.50
CA VAL A 178 5.49 0.56 7.77
C VAL A 178 5.87 -0.74 8.48
N ASN A 179 6.72 -0.60 9.48
CA ASN A 179 7.16 -1.71 10.31
C ASN A 179 6.27 -1.89 11.54
N THR A 180 6.14 -3.13 12.00
CA THR A 180 5.47 -3.46 13.25
C THR A 180 5.94 -4.83 13.73
N SER A 181 5.82 -5.12 15.04
CA SER A 181 6.11 -6.45 15.55
C SER A 181 5.08 -7.48 15.03
N LEU A 182 5.46 -8.75 15.06
CA LEU A 182 4.57 -9.83 14.64
C LEU A 182 3.32 -9.91 15.52
N GLU A 183 3.52 -9.72 16.83
CA GLU A 183 2.44 -9.78 17.84
C GLU A 183 1.38 -8.70 17.57
N VAL A 184 1.82 -7.47 17.33
CA VAL A 184 0.92 -6.35 16.98
C VAL A 184 0.22 -6.61 15.66
N ALA A 185 0.91 -7.16 14.66
CA ALA A 185 0.31 -7.52 13.38
C ALA A 185 -0.78 -8.60 13.55
N GLN A 186 -0.53 -9.61 14.39
CA GLN A 186 -1.49 -10.67 14.71
C GLN A 186 -2.71 -10.13 15.47
N GLU A 187 -2.50 -9.28 16.46
CA GLU A 187 -3.59 -8.65 17.21
C GLU A 187 -4.50 -7.81 16.30
N ARG A 188 -3.88 -6.99 15.45
CA ARG A 188 -4.62 -6.17 14.49
C ARG A 188 -5.34 -7.02 13.44
N ASN A 189 -4.75 -8.14 13.02
CA ASN A 189 -5.38 -9.07 12.08
C ASN A 189 -6.68 -9.64 12.64
N LYS A 190 -6.70 -10.03 13.92
CA LYS A 190 -7.90 -10.55 14.60
C LYS A 190 -9.08 -9.57 14.63
N LYS A 191 -8.79 -8.25 14.60
CA LYS A 191 -9.79 -7.18 14.61
C LYS A 191 -10.30 -6.79 13.22
N ARG A 192 -9.78 -7.39 12.15
CA ARG A 192 -10.16 -7.05 10.76
C ARG A 192 -11.43 -7.77 10.33
N GLU A 193 -12.17 -7.14 9.44
CA GLU A 193 -13.31 -7.81 8.77
C GLU A 193 -12.87 -9.06 8.00
N ARG A 194 -11.69 -9.01 7.38
CA ARG A 194 -11.06 -10.12 6.70
C ARG A 194 -9.82 -10.56 7.47
N VAL A 195 -9.98 -11.60 8.27
CA VAL A 195 -8.89 -12.22 9.03
C VAL A 195 -8.09 -13.13 8.11
N LEU A 196 -6.75 -13.01 8.14
CA LEU A 196 -5.85 -13.93 7.47
C LEU A 196 -5.45 -15.08 8.42
N PRO A 197 -5.23 -16.29 7.91
CA PRO A 197 -4.59 -17.37 8.67
C PRO A 197 -3.24 -16.92 9.24
N ASP A 198 -2.94 -17.35 10.47
CA ASP A 198 -1.75 -16.88 11.20
C ASP A 198 -0.45 -17.28 10.50
N ASP A 199 -0.39 -18.45 9.88
CA ASP A 199 0.75 -18.92 9.09
C ASP A 199 1.03 -18.04 7.86
N LEU A 200 0.00 -17.61 7.16
CA LEU A 200 0.11 -16.69 6.02
C LEU A 200 0.52 -15.29 6.45
N LEU A 201 0.00 -14.84 7.59
CA LEU A 201 0.38 -13.55 8.16
C LEU A 201 1.84 -13.55 8.58
N GLU A 202 2.29 -14.56 9.31
CA GLU A 202 3.67 -14.69 9.77
C GLU A 202 4.65 -14.79 8.58
N LYS A 203 4.31 -15.62 7.58
CA LYS A 203 5.09 -15.73 6.36
C LYS A 203 5.21 -14.37 5.65
N SER A 204 4.11 -13.68 5.46
CA SER A 204 4.10 -12.34 4.84
C SER A 204 4.93 -11.34 5.64
N TRP A 205 4.84 -11.39 6.97
CA TRP A 205 5.64 -10.53 7.86
C TRP A 205 7.13 -10.81 7.71
N LYS A 206 7.55 -12.08 7.78
CA LYS A 206 8.96 -12.50 7.59
C LYS A 206 9.52 -12.07 6.23
N ASP A 207 8.75 -12.28 5.15
CA ASP A 207 9.16 -11.90 3.80
C ASP A 207 9.39 -10.40 3.68
N VAL A 208 8.56 -9.60 4.32
CA VAL A 208 8.69 -8.13 4.34
C VAL A 208 9.90 -7.69 5.17
N GLN A 209 10.11 -8.29 6.36
CA GLN A 209 11.29 -7.99 7.21
C GLN A 209 12.60 -8.31 6.47
N ASN A 210 12.67 -9.43 5.77
CA ASN A 210 13.82 -9.82 4.97
C ASN A 210 14.14 -8.85 3.80
N ASN A 211 13.18 -8.03 3.43
CA ASN A 211 13.35 -7.05 2.37
C ASN A 211 13.70 -5.64 2.88
N LEU A 212 13.60 -5.37 4.17
CA LEU A 212 13.83 -4.03 4.74
C LEU A 212 15.18 -3.45 4.29
N GLY A 213 16.30 -4.13 4.57
CA GLY A 213 17.62 -3.65 4.19
C GLY A 213 17.81 -3.52 2.66
N LYS A 214 17.11 -4.36 1.88
CA LYS A 214 17.13 -4.25 0.42
C LYS A 214 16.39 -3.00 -0.06
N PHE A 215 15.30 -2.62 0.61
CA PHE A 215 14.58 -1.38 0.30
C PHE A 215 15.38 -0.15 0.70
N GLN A 216 16.06 -0.18 1.84
CA GLN A 216 16.99 0.88 2.23
C GLN A 216 18.04 1.13 1.15
N ASN A 217 18.66 0.07 0.63
CA ASN A 217 19.66 0.19 -0.45
C ASN A 217 19.03 0.61 -1.79
N LEU A 218 17.78 0.27 -2.04
CA LEU A 218 17.11 0.56 -3.31
C LEU A 218 16.64 2.01 -3.41
N PHE A 219 16.17 2.58 -2.30
CA PHE A 219 15.62 3.95 -2.26
C PHE A 219 16.58 4.96 -1.63
N GLY A 220 17.67 4.52 -1.07
CA GLY A 220 18.77 5.34 -0.63
C GLY A 220 18.98 5.61 0.75
#